data_d415ccc5d44acf057dafc98a5d1cede4
#
_entry.id   d415ccc5d44acf057dafc98a5d1cede4
#
_cell.length_a   1.000
_cell.length_b   1.000
_cell.length_c   1.000
_cell.angle_alpha   90.00
_cell.angle_beta   90.00
_cell.angle_gamma   90.00
#
_symmetry.space_group_name_H-M   'P 1'
#
loop_
_entity.id
_entity.type
_entity.pdbx_description
1 polymer ?
#
loop_
_entity_poly.entity_id
_entity_poly.type
_entity_poly.pdbx_seq_one_letter_code
_entity_poly.pdbx_strand_id
1 'polypeptide(L)'
;MRSYPEKKHSYSAVAILTLAQVFAFIDRQIPSMLVEPIKQDFNLSDSQIALLGGAAFSIFYAIMALPIGYAVDRYKRTKVLGTGIFLWSLMTALAGLANSFGKLFGARIGVAVGEAVMAPISVSLVGDSFPENKQGKPMGIITAGVYIGIGITLLGGGFLIDYLTSIGGITLPLIGYLKPWQATFMIVGIPGLVLAIAAFYLKEPRRIEEQVDSNHLVDRKNVFLHL
;
A
#
# COMPACT_ATOMS: atom_id res chain seq x y z
N MET A 1 10.60 31.33 7.81
CA MET A 1 11.11 30.07 8.41
C MET A 1 10.20 28.93 8.00
N ARG A 2 10.75 27.80 7.50
CA ARG A 2 9.96 26.59 7.20
C ARG A 2 9.36 26.05 8.49
N SER A 3 8.02 25.94 8.58
CA SER A 3 7.30 25.40 9.74
C SER A 3 7.00 23.93 9.51
N TYR A 4 7.66 23.05 10.25
CA TYR A 4 7.40 21.62 10.22
C TYR A 4 6.28 21.24 11.20
N PRO A 5 5.50 20.17 10.93
CA PRO A 5 4.47 19.73 11.87
C PRO A 5 5.09 19.21 13.17
N GLU A 6 4.24 19.10 14.21
CA GLU A 6 4.67 18.51 15.48
C GLU A 6 5.23 17.09 15.28
N LYS A 7 6.29 16.75 16.00
CA LYS A 7 6.96 15.44 15.92
C LYS A 7 5.96 14.26 16.00
N LYS A 8 4.95 14.36 16.86
CA LYS A 8 3.92 13.33 17.02
C LYS A 8 3.21 13.03 15.70
N HIS A 9 2.80 14.06 14.95
CA HIS A 9 2.11 13.90 13.67
C HIS A 9 3.05 13.34 12.58
N SER A 10 4.30 13.84 12.54
CA SER A 10 5.31 13.34 11.59
C SER A 10 5.59 11.85 11.81
N TYR A 11 5.80 11.43 13.06
CA TYR A 11 6.06 10.01 13.35
C TYR A 11 4.84 9.12 13.22
N SER A 12 3.61 9.64 13.43
CA SER A 12 2.39 8.89 13.13
C SER A 12 2.27 8.57 11.63
N ALA A 13 2.65 9.52 10.77
CA ALA A 13 2.69 9.27 9.33
C ALA A 13 3.74 8.20 8.97
N VAL A 14 4.95 8.28 9.55
CA VAL A 14 6.00 7.27 9.36
C VAL A 14 5.52 5.89 9.81
N ALA A 15 4.86 5.78 10.97
CA ALA A 15 4.35 4.51 11.48
C ALA A 15 3.31 3.89 10.53
N ILE A 16 2.35 4.68 10.05
CA ILE A 16 1.32 4.19 9.11
C ILE A 16 1.95 3.82 7.77
N LEU A 17 2.89 4.61 7.24
CA LEU A 17 3.61 4.28 6.00
C LEU A 17 4.45 3.00 6.16
N THR A 18 5.08 2.80 7.32
CA THR A 18 5.84 1.57 7.60
C THR A 18 4.92 0.35 7.65
N LEU A 19 3.79 0.44 8.36
CA LEU A 19 2.79 -0.64 8.39
C LEU A 19 2.21 -0.92 7.01
N ALA A 20 1.90 0.14 6.25
CA ALA A 20 1.43 0.00 4.87
C ALA A 20 2.46 -0.71 3.99
N GLN A 21 3.75 -0.41 4.18
CA GLN A 21 4.84 -1.08 3.47
C GLN A 21 4.96 -2.55 3.86
N VAL A 22 4.78 -2.88 5.16
CA VAL A 22 4.73 -4.27 5.63
C VAL A 22 3.61 -5.04 4.92
N PHE A 23 2.36 -4.52 4.94
CA PHE A 23 1.23 -5.17 4.30
C PHE A 23 1.38 -5.29 2.78
N ALA A 24 1.85 -4.24 2.11
CA ALA A 24 2.08 -4.26 0.67
C ALA A 24 3.07 -5.38 0.29
N PHE A 25 4.14 -5.59 1.07
CA PHE A 25 5.10 -6.64 0.79
C PHE A 25 4.60 -8.04 1.16
N ILE A 26 3.76 -8.18 2.17
CA ILE A 26 3.02 -9.43 2.44
C ILE A 26 2.16 -9.77 1.21
N ASP A 27 1.36 -8.82 0.71
CA ASP A 27 0.49 -9.01 -0.46
C ASP A 27 1.25 -9.39 -1.73
N ARG A 28 2.46 -8.87 -1.90
CA ARG A 28 3.33 -9.22 -3.04
C ARG A 28 3.91 -10.63 -2.95
N GLN A 29 4.25 -11.09 -1.75
CA GLN A 29 4.92 -12.36 -1.53
C GLN A 29 3.97 -13.55 -1.41
N ILE A 30 2.78 -13.36 -0.83
CA ILE A 30 1.79 -14.43 -0.63
C ILE A 30 1.45 -15.20 -1.93
N PRO A 31 1.21 -14.56 -3.09
CA PRO A 31 0.90 -15.29 -4.31
C PRO A 31 1.99 -16.28 -4.73
N SER A 32 3.26 -15.98 -4.48
CA SER A 32 4.36 -16.88 -4.83
C SER A 32 4.36 -18.19 -4.02
N MET A 33 3.84 -18.14 -2.79
CA MET A 33 3.67 -19.32 -1.95
C MET A 33 2.41 -20.14 -2.31
N LEU A 34 1.46 -19.53 -3.02
CA LEU A 34 0.18 -20.13 -3.41
C LEU A 34 0.16 -20.58 -4.88
N VAL A 35 1.29 -20.55 -5.59
CA VAL A 35 1.40 -20.89 -7.01
C VAL A 35 0.83 -22.28 -7.29
N GLU A 36 1.27 -23.31 -6.58
CA GLU A 36 0.88 -24.69 -6.85
C GLU A 36 -0.63 -24.94 -6.63
N PRO A 37 -1.24 -24.57 -5.49
CA PRO A 37 -2.68 -24.76 -5.31
C PRO A 37 -3.53 -23.95 -6.30
N ILE A 38 -3.10 -22.75 -6.69
CA ILE A 38 -3.81 -21.93 -7.69
C ILE A 38 -3.69 -22.54 -9.09
N LYS A 39 -2.47 -23.02 -9.45
CA LYS A 39 -2.21 -23.70 -10.73
C LYS A 39 -3.06 -24.93 -10.90
N GLN A 40 -3.14 -25.77 -9.88
CA GLN A 40 -3.96 -26.98 -9.89
C GLN A 40 -5.46 -26.65 -9.96
N ASP A 41 -5.90 -25.66 -9.21
CA ASP A 41 -7.32 -25.31 -9.09
C ASP A 41 -7.93 -24.77 -10.39
N PHE A 42 -7.15 -23.98 -11.13
CA PHE A 42 -7.59 -23.38 -12.40
C PHE A 42 -6.97 -24.03 -13.63
N ASN A 43 -6.16 -25.09 -13.47
CA ASN A 43 -5.43 -25.76 -14.52
C ASN A 43 -4.63 -24.80 -15.41
N LEU A 44 -3.80 -23.94 -14.75
CA LEU A 44 -3.08 -22.86 -15.40
C LEU A 44 -1.78 -23.32 -16.07
N SER A 45 -1.47 -22.68 -17.19
CA SER A 45 -0.14 -22.79 -17.81
C SER A 45 0.93 -22.01 -17.03
N ASP A 46 2.22 -22.33 -17.24
CA ASP A 46 3.32 -21.61 -16.61
C ASP A 46 3.36 -20.13 -17.03
N SER A 47 2.93 -19.81 -18.26
CA SER A 47 2.81 -18.42 -18.72
C SER A 47 1.74 -17.64 -17.95
N GLN A 48 0.61 -18.28 -17.63
CA GLN A 48 -0.44 -17.64 -16.81
C GLN A 48 0.02 -17.44 -15.37
N ILE A 49 0.76 -18.39 -14.81
CA ILE A 49 1.39 -18.23 -13.49
C ILE A 49 2.42 -17.09 -13.48
N ALA A 50 3.28 -17.00 -14.50
CA ALA A 50 4.24 -15.90 -14.61
C ALA A 50 3.54 -14.52 -14.69
N LEU A 51 2.40 -14.44 -15.37
CA LEU A 51 1.58 -13.22 -15.39
C LEU A 51 1.03 -12.87 -14.01
N LEU A 52 0.54 -13.85 -13.25
CA LEU A 52 0.05 -13.62 -11.87
C LEU A 52 1.18 -13.26 -10.91
N GLY A 53 2.35 -13.89 -11.06
CA GLY A 53 3.46 -13.81 -10.12
C GLY A 53 4.23 -12.48 -10.12
N GLY A 54 4.10 -11.64 -11.15
CA GLY A 54 4.85 -10.39 -11.13
C GLY A 54 4.77 -9.54 -12.40
N ALA A 55 4.68 -10.14 -13.60
CA ALA A 55 4.71 -9.37 -14.84
C ALA A 55 3.53 -8.37 -14.92
N ALA A 56 2.30 -8.84 -14.67
CA ALA A 56 1.13 -7.98 -14.67
C ALA A 56 1.22 -6.92 -13.58
N PHE A 57 1.59 -7.32 -12.36
CA PHE A 57 1.76 -6.39 -11.25
C PHE A 57 2.73 -5.25 -11.61
N SER A 58 3.91 -5.58 -12.11
CA SER A 58 4.96 -4.59 -12.44
C SER A 58 4.53 -3.64 -13.55
N ILE A 59 3.86 -4.14 -14.58
CA ILE A 59 3.38 -3.33 -15.69
C ILE A 59 2.31 -2.33 -15.22
N PHE A 60 1.29 -2.81 -14.51
CA PHE A 60 0.21 -1.93 -14.05
C PHE A 60 0.67 -0.97 -12.95
N TYR A 61 1.58 -1.39 -12.07
CA TYR A 61 2.23 -0.52 -11.10
C TYR A 61 2.97 0.63 -11.80
N ALA A 62 3.76 0.33 -12.85
CA ALA A 62 4.52 1.34 -13.59
C ALA A 62 3.60 2.29 -14.38
N ILE A 63 2.55 1.78 -15.04
CA ILE A 63 1.57 2.60 -15.76
C ILE A 63 0.86 3.57 -14.80
N MET A 64 0.51 3.09 -13.62
CA MET A 64 -0.20 3.90 -12.61
C MET A 64 0.70 4.91 -11.89
N ALA A 65 2.02 4.78 -11.96
CA ALA A 65 2.93 5.73 -11.31
C ALA A 65 2.72 7.18 -11.76
N LEU A 66 2.45 7.42 -13.06
CA LEU A 66 2.21 8.77 -13.59
C LEU A 66 0.89 9.37 -13.12
N PRO A 67 -0.30 8.74 -13.32
CA PRO A 67 -1.55 9.32 -12.86
C PRO A 67 -1.63 9.45 -11.33
N ILE A 68 -0.98 8.55 -10.59
CA ILE A 68 -0.92 8.63 -9.14
C ILE A 68 0.00 9.76 -8.69
N GLY A 69 1.16 9.97 -9.35
CA GLY A 69 2.01 11.14 -9.10
C GLY A 69 1.21 12.43 -9.23
N TYR A 70 0.47 12.60 -10.34
CA TYR A 70 -0.43 13.74 -10.53
C TYR A 70 -1.49 13.86 -9.43
N ALA A 71 -2.09 12.75 -9.00
CA ALA A 71 -3.07 12.77 -7.92
C ALA A 71 -2.46 13.18 -6.56
N VAL A 72 -1.25 12.72 -6.26
CA VAL A 72 -0.48 13.09 -5.06
C VAL A 72 -0.17 14.58 -5.03
N ASP A 73 0.11 15.19 -6.19
CA ASP A 73 0.38 16.63 -6.28
C ASP A 73 -0.89 17.48 -6.11
N ARG A 74 -2.04 16.97 -6.53
CA ARG A 74 -3.27 17.75 -6.61
C ARG A 74 -4.23 17.55 -5.44
N TYR A 75 -4.23 16.37 -4.84
CA TYR A 75 -5.15 16.02 -3.74
C TYR A 75 -4.43 15.92 -2.39
N LYS A 76 -5.20 15.81 -1.30
CA LYS A 76 -4.65 15.50 0.02
C LYS A 76 -3.99 14.12 0.01
N ARG A 77 -2.70 14.07 0.30
CA ARG A 77 -1.89 12.84 0.24
C ARG A 77 -2.40 11.77 1.19
N THR A 78 -2.88 12.18 2.37
CA THR A 78 -3.48 11.25 3.34
C THR A 78 -4.75 10.59 2.81
N LYS A 79 -5.57 11.31 2.02
CA LYS A 79 -6.73 10.73 1.34
C LYS A 79 -6.32 9.78 0.22
N VAL A 80 -5.34 10.19 -0.61
CA VAL A 80 -4.82 9.34 -1.69
C VAL A 80 -4.21 8.06 -1.10
N LEU A 81 -3.45 8.18 0.00
CA LEU A 81 -2.90 7.03 0.73
C LEU A 81 -3.99 6.09 1.22
N GLY A 82 -4.97 6.62 1.97
CA GLY A 82 -6.07 5.83 2.51
C GLY A 82 -6.87 5.11 1.41
N THR A 83 -7.15 5.80 0.29
CA THR A 83 -7.84 5.20 -0.87
C THR A 83 -6.98 4.10 -1.51
N GLY A 84 -5.67 4.31 -1.67
CA GLY A 84 -4.76 3.30 -2.18
C GLY A 84 -4.72 2.06 -1.30
N ILE A 85 -4.52 2.25 0.04
CA ILE A 85 -4.53 1.15 1.01
C ILE A 85 -5.86 0.40 0.97
N PHE A 86 -6.98 1.11 0.96
CA PHE A 86 -8.30 0.50 0.87
C PHE A 86 -8.46 -0.33 -0.40
N LEU A 87 -8.06 0.24 -1.56
CA LEU A 87 -8.20 -0.43 -2.86
C LEU A 87 -7.40 -1.72 -2.90
N TRP A 88 -6.08 -1.68 -2.58
CA TRP A 88 -5.30 -2.91 -2.68
C TRP A 88 -5.73 -3.97 -1.66
N SER A 89 -6.06 -3.56 -0.43
CA SER A 89 -6.52 -4.51 0.61
C SER A 89 -7.85 -5.16 0.24
N LEU A 90 -8.78 -4.38 -0.33
CA LEU A 90 -10.03 -4.91 -0.85
C LEU A 90 -9.78 -5.89 -2.01
N MET A 91 -8.89 -5.53 -2.95
CA MET A 91 -8.56 -6.39 -4.09
C MET A 91 -7.85 -7.68 -3.62
N THR A 92 -6.99 -7.62 -2.61
CA THR A 92 -6.39 -8.82 -2.00
C THR A 92 -7.45 -9.71 -1.37
N ALA A 93 -8.39 -9.15 -0.61
CA ALA A 93 -9.50 -9.93 -0.05
C ALA A 93 -10.40 -10.53 -1.16
N LEU A 94 -10.71 -9.76 -2.22
CA LEU A 94 -11.48 -10.22 -3.37
C LEU A 94 -10.74 -11.29 -4.19
N ALA A 95 -9.40 -11.31 -4.20
CA ALA A 95 -8.63 -12.41 -4.79
C ALA A 95 -8.98 -13.76 -4.13
N GLY A 96 -9.26 -13.76 -2.82
CA GLY A 96 -9.77 -14.94 -2.10
C GLY A 96 -11.18 -15.40 -2.52
N LEU A 97 -11.94 -14.58 -3.24
CA LEU A 97 -13.25 -14.95 -3.81
C LEU A 97 -13.18 -15.30 -5.29
N ALA A 98 -11.99 -15.32 -5.87
CA ALA A 98 -11.82 -15.61 -7.28
C ALA A 98 -12.16 -17.08 -7.56
N ASN A 99 -13.00 -17.31 -8.57
CA ASN A 99 -13.38 -18.62 -9.06
C ASN A 99 -12.94 -18.85 -10.52
N SER A 100 -12.07 -17.97 -11.03
CA SER A 100 -11.46 -18.08 -12.35
C SER A 100 -10.14 -17.29 -12.39
N PHE A 101 -9.28 -17.68 -13.33
CA PHE A 101 -8.04 -16.95 -13.62
C PHE A 101 -8.29 -15.45 -13.86
N GLY A 102 -9.29 -15.10 -14.68
CA GLY A 102 -9.58 -13.71 -15.02
C GLY A 102 -9.94 -12.84 -13.80
N LYS A 103 -10.71 -13.39 -12.85
CA LYS A 103 -11.04 -12.66 -11.61
C LYS A 103 -9.83 -12.49 -10.71
N LEU A 104 -9.02 -13.55 -10.56
CA LEU A 104 -7.78 -13.47 -9.78
C LEU A 104 -6.80 -12.47 -10.41
N PHE A 105 -6.62 -12.52 -11.72
CA PHE A 105 -5.78 -11.61 -12.47
C PHE A 105 -6.25 -10.15 -12.34
N GLY A 106 -7.55 -9.89 -12.49
CA GLY A 106 -8.14 -8.56 -12.29
C GLY A 106 -7.93 -8.03 -10.87
N ALA A 107 -8.08 -8.89 -9.87
CA ALA A 107 -7.79 -8.51 -8.48
C ALA A 107 -6.30 -8.15 -8.29
N ARG A 108 -5.36 -8.89 -8.89
CA ARG A 108 -3.92 -8.58 -8.84
C ARG A 108 -3.57 -7.25 -9.51
N ILE A 109 -4.24 -6.91 -10.63
CA ILE A 109 -4.13 -5.57 -11.24
C ILE A 109 -4.60 -4.50 -10.25
N GLY A 110 -5.75 -4.71 -9.62
CA GLY A 110 -6.27 -3.77 -8.62
C GLY A 110 -5.34 -3.57 -7.43
N VAL A 111 -4.67 -4.62 -6.97
CA VAL A 111 -3.61 -4.53 -5.94
C VAL A 111 -2.47 -3.64 -6.44
N ALA A 112 -1.95 -3.88 -7.65
CA ALA A 112 -0.86 -3.09 -8.22
C ALA A 112 -1.20 -1.59 -8.32
N VAL A 113 -2.42 -1.28 -8.78
CA VAL A 113 -2.94 0.09 -8.85
C VAL A 113 -3.00 0.74 -7.47
N GLY A 114 -3.54 0.03 -6.48
CA GLY A 114 -3.65 0.54 -5.11
C GLY A 114 -2.28 0.80 -4.47
N GLU A 115 -1.32 -0.12 -4.62
CA GLU A 115 0.01 -0.01 -4.04
C GLU A 115 0.90 1.06 -4.69
N ALA A 116 0.62 1.47 -5.93
CA ALA A 116 1.42 2.46 -6.64
C ALA A 116 1.43 3.84 -5.95
N VAL A 117 0.53 4.09 -4.98
CA VAL A 117 0.54 5.31 -4.16
C VAL A 117 1.70 5.38 -3.18
N MET A 118 2.30 4.24 -2.80
CA MET A 118 3.25 4.16 -1.69
C MET A 118 4.51 4.96 -1.90
N ALA A 119 5.15 4.82 -3.08
CA ALA A 119 6.43 5.48 -3.36
C ALA A 119 6.30 7.02 -3.38
N PRO A 120 5.42 7.63 -4.20
CA PRO A 120 5.32 9.09 -4.27
C PRO A 120 4.83 9.70 -2.95
N ILE A 121 3.90 9.05 -2.25
CA ILE A 121 3.39 9.57 -0.97
C ILE A 121 4.43 9.48 0.13
N SER A 122 5.21 8.41 0.22
CA SER A 122 6.27 8.27 1.23
C SER A 122 7.30 9.40 1.10
N VAL A 123 7.77 9.66 -0.12
CA VAL A 123 8.73 10.73 -0.38
C VAL A 123 8.13 12.10 -0.05
N SER A 124 6.91 12.38 -0.53
CA SER A 124 6.27 13.68 -0.34
C SER A 124 5.91 13.96 1.13
N LEU A 125 5.33 12.98 1.86
CA LEU A 125 4.99 13.17 3.28
C LEU A 125 6.22 13.31 4.16
N VAL A 126 7.30 12.54 3.91
CA VAL A 126 8.55 12.66 4.66
C VAL A 126 9.23 13.98 4.34
N GLY A 127 9.25 14.40 3.07
CA GLY A 127 9.81 15.69 2.64
C GLY A 127 9.22 16.88 3.36
N ASP A 128 7.88 16.90 3.50
CA ASP A 128 7.18 17.99 4.19
C ASP A 128 7.13 17.86 5.72
N SER A 129 7.42 16.67 6.25
CA SER A 129 7.36 16.41 7.69
C SER A 129 8.69 16.56 8.42
N PHE A 130 9.81 16.48 7.69
CA PHE A 130 11.16 16.50 8.29
C PHE A 130 12.13 17.40 7.53
N PRO A 131 13.04 18.12 8.23
CA PRO A 131 14.13 18.83 7.59
C PRO A 131 14.98 17.92 6.69
N GLU A 132 15.50 18.46 5.59
CA GLU A 132 16.28 17.70 4.59
C GLU A 132 17.37 16.81 5.21
N ASN A 133 18.11 17.34 6.17
CA ASN A 133 19.18 16.63 6.89
C ASN A 133 18.67 15.56 7.88
N LYS A 134 17.34 15.43 8.07
CA LYS A 134 16.71 14.46 9.00
C LYS A 134 15.76 13.47 8.32
N GLN A 135 15.64 13.50 7.00
CA GLN A 135 14.73 12.62 6.25
C GLN A 135 15.21 11.16 6.13
N GLY A 136 16.53 10.94 6.22
CA GLY A 136 17.10 9.60 6.06
C GLY A 136 16.60 8.58 7.09
N LYS A 137 16.44 8.97 8.36
CA LYS A 137 15.94 8.07 9.41
C LYS A 137 14.48 7.65 9.19
N PRO A 138 13.51 8.56 8.94
CA PRO A 138 12.13 8.19 8.59
C PRO A 138 12.05 7.29 7.36
N MET A 139 12.77 7.63 6.28
CA MET A 139 12.80 6.80 5.08
C MET A 139 13.38 5.40 5.34
N GLY A 140 14.44 5.30 6.13
CA GLY A 140 15.01 4.02 6.55
C GLY A 140 14.02 3.17 7.34
N ILE A 141 13.22 3.76 8.24
CA ILE A 141 12.17 3.06 8.99
C ILE A 141 11.08 2.55 8.05
N ILE A 142 10.62 3.38 7.10
CA ILE A 142 9.62 2.96 6.11
C ILE A 142 10.17 1.81 5.25
N THR A 143 11.42 1.91 4.80
CA THR A 143 12.07 0.86 4.00
C THR A 143 12.27 -0.43 4.81
N ALA A 144 12.53 -0.35 6.11
CA ALA A 144 12.60 -1.53 6.97
C ALA A 144 11.27 -2.32 6.98
N GLY A 145 10.12 -1.64 6.78
CA GLY A 145 8.82 -2.29 6.61
C GLY A 145 8.79 -3.32 5.48
N VAL A 146 9.53 -3.08 4.40
CA VAL A 146 9.70 -4.04 3.29
C VAL A 146 10.24 -5.37 3.80
N TYR A 147 11.38 -5.33 4.48
CA TYR A 147 12.08 -6.53 4.97
C TYR A 147 11.28 -7.23 6.08
N ILE A 148 10.61 -6.46 6.92
CA ILE A 148 9.70 -6.99 7.95
C ILE A 148 8.54 -7.73 7.27
N GLY A 149 7.92 -7.16 6.22
CA GLY A 149 6.84 -7.79 5.46
C GLY A 149 7.28 -9.10 4.80
N ILE A 150 8.46 -9.11 4.17
CA ILE A 150 9.05 -10.33 3.60
C ILE A 150 9.26 -11.38 4.69
N GLY A 151 9.88 -11.01 5.82
CA GLY A 151 10.11 -11.91 6.95
C GLY A 151 8.82 -12.50 7.52
N ILE A 152 7.80 -11.67 7.74
CA ILE A 152 6.48 -12.12 8.21
C ILE A 152 5.86 -13.10 7.20
N THR A 153 5.98 -12.84 5.90
CA THR A 153 5.41 -13.74 4.89
C THR A 153 6.12 -15.09 4.87
N LEU A 154 7.45 -15.09 4.87
CA LEU A 154 8.21 -16.34 4.81
C LEU A 154 7.98 -17.23 6.03
N LEU A 155 7.90 -16.64 7.22
CA LEU A 155 7.68 -17.38 8.45
C LEU A 155 6.18 -17.61 8.74
N GLY A 156 5.41 -16.53 8.81
CA GLY A 156 3.99 -16.58 9.16
C GLY A 156 3.09 -17.04 8.03
N GLY A 157 3.43 -16.71 6.77
CA GLY A 157 2.66 -17.14 5.60
C GLY A 157 2.67 -18.66 5.44
N GLY A 158 3.85 -19.30 5.63
CA GLY A 158 3.96 -20.76 5.62
C GLY A 158 3.06 -21.41 6.66
N PHE A 159 3.17 -20.98 7.92
CA PHE A 159 2.31 -21.47 9.01
C PHE A 159 0.81 -21.29 8.72
N LEU A 160 0.42 -20.14 8.18
CA LEU A 160 -0.97 -19.87 7.84
C LEU A 160 -1.49 -20.81 6.77
N ILE A 161 -0.71 -21.02 5.70
CA ILE A 161 -1.06 -21.90 4.59
C ILE A 161 -1.15 -23.35 5.05
N ASP A 162 -0.17 -23.83 5.81
CA ASP A 162 -0.15 -25.18 6.38
C ASP A 162 -1.34 -25.42 7.29
N TYR A 163 -1.65 -24.47 8.18
CA TYR A 163 -2.81 -24.56 9.06
C TYR A 163 -4.12 -24.63 8.26
N LEU A 164 -4.33 -23.71 7.29
CA LEU A 164 -5.54 -23.72 6.47
C LEU A 164 -5.68 -24.99 5.61
N THR A 165 -4.54 -25.53 5.17
CA THR A 165 -4.50 -26.80 4.43
C THR A 165 -4.85 -27.99 5.34
N SER A 166 -4.35 -28.02 6.57
CA SER A 166 -4.62 -29.10 7.53
C SER A 166 -6.09 -29.19 7.94
N ILE A 167 -6.78 -28.04 8.01
CA ILE A 167 -8.23 -27.99 8.31
C ILE A 167 -9.12 -28.08 7.06
N GLY A 168 -8.51 -28.18 5.85
CA GLY A 168 -9.22 -28.29 4.59
C GLY A 168 -9.92 -27.04 4.12
N GLY A 169 -9.50 -25.83 4.57
CA GLY A 169 -10.15 -24.55 4.26
C GLY A 169 -11.12 -24.08 5.35
N ILE A 170 -11.84 -22.99 5.09
CA ILE A 170 -12.81 -22.41 6.04
C ILE A 170 -14.18 -22.20 5.38
N THR A 171 -15.24 -22.29 6.18
CA THR A 171 -16.59 -21.93 5.74
C THR A 171 -17.06 -20.68 6.47
N LEU A 172 -17.39 -19.65 5.70
CA LEU A 172 -17.92 -18.39 6.23
C LEU A 172 -19.45 -18.32 6.03
N PRO A 173 -20.21 -17.84 7.01
CA PRO A 173 -21.70 -17.88 6.96
C PRO A 173 -22.33 -17.20 5.74
N LEU A 174 -21.72 -16.13 5.21
CA LEU A 174 -22.26 -15.34 4.10
C LEU A 174 -21.58 -15.63 2.75
N ILE A 175 -20.40 -16.24 2.76
CA ILE A 175 -19.55 -16.41 1.57
C ILE A 175 -19.53 -17.86 1.12
N GLY A 176 -19.72 -18.79 2.05
CA GLY A 176 -19.62 -20.22 1.80
C GLY A 176 -18.21 -20.77 2.06
N TYR A 177 -17.91 -21.90 1.44
CA TYR A 177 -16.63 -22.59 1.60
C TYR A 177 -15.52 -21.88 0.79
N LEU A 178 -14.41 -21.64 1.45
CA LEU A 178 -13.17 -21.10 0.88
C LEU A 178 -12.07 -22.16 0.96
N LYS A 179 -11.43 -22.43 -0.16
CA LYS A 179 -10.24 -23.27 -0.24
C LYS A 179 -9.10 -22.64 0.56
N PRO A 180 -8.08 -23.40 1.00
CA PRO A 180 -6.96 -22.86 1.79
C PRO A 180 -6.33 -21.62 1.17
N TRP A 181 -6.03 -21.62 -0.13
CA TRP A 181 -5.43 -20.46 -0.80
C TRP A 181 -6.37 -19.25 -0.86
N GLN A 182 -7.67 -19.46 -1.01
CA GLN A 182 -8.66 -18.39 -0.99
C GLN A 182 -8.77 -17.75 0.39
N ALA A 183 -8.83 -18.57 1.42
CA ALA A 183 -8.83 -18.13 2.81
C ALA A 183 -7.57 -17.34 3.17
N THR A 184 -6.41 -17.74 2.65
CA THR A 184 -5.15 -17.01 2.85
C THR A 184 -5.24 -15.57 2.34
N PHE A 185 -5.70 -15.36 1.10
CA PHE A 185 -5.90 -14.00 0.55
C PHE A 185 -6.88 -13.18 1.39
N MET A 186 -7.98 -13.79 1.83
CA MET A 186 -8.98 -13.13 2.66
C MET A 186 -8.39 -12.63 3.98
N ILE A 187 -7.67 -13.51 4.68
CA ILE A 187 -7.04 -13.22 5.99
C ILE A 187 -5.96 -12.14 5.85
N VAL A 188 -5.19 -12.15 4.76
CA VAL A 188 -4.13 -11.17 4.52
C VAL A 188 -4.71 -9.81 4.11
N GLY A 189 -5.78 -9.77 3.31
CA GLY A 189 -6.36 -8.52 2.83
C GLY A 189 -7.12 -7.72 3.90
N ILE A 190 -7.82 -8.40 4.83
CA ILE A 190 -8.70 -7.73 5.80
C ILE A 190 -7.96 -6.74 6.73
N PRO A 191 -6.79 -7.05 7.33
CA PRO A 191 -6.08 -6.12 8.21
C PRO A 191 -5.70 -4.79 7.54
N GLY A 192 -5.40 -4.82 6.25
CA GLY A 192 -5.10 -3.60 5.49
C GLY A 192 -6.29 -2.65 5.39
N LEU A 193 -7.54 -3.15 5.39
CA LEU A 193 -8.74 -2.29 5.43
C LEU A 193 -8.81 -1.47 6.72
N VAL A 194 -8.38 -2.03 7.84
CA VAL A 194 -8.28 -1.31 9.12
C VAL A 194 -7.20 -0.24 9.05
N LEU A 195 -6.06 -0.56 8.42
CA LEU A 195 -4.98 0.41 8.21
C LEU A 195 -5.41 1.55 7.28
N ALA A 196 -6.25 1.29 6.28
CA ALA A 196 -6.80 2.32 5.40
C ALA A 196 -7.59 3.36 6.21
N ILE A 197 -8.42 2.91 7.15
CA ILE A 197 -9.15 3.80 8.05
C ILE A 197 -8.19 4.69 8.82
N ALA A 198 -7.14 4.11 9.43
CA ALA A 198 -6.12 4.88 10.15
C ALA A 198 -5.41 5.91 9.25
N ALA A 199 -5.15 5.57 7.99
CA ALA A 199 -4.54 6.48 7.03
C ALA A 199 -5.42 7.70 6.70
N PHE A 200 -6.75 7.53 6.64
CA PHE A 200 -7.68 8.66 6.43
C PHE A 200 -7.70 9.66 7.59
N TYR A 201 -7.37 9.22 8.81
CA TYR A 201 -7.31 10.08 10.00
C TYR A 201 -5.94 10.73 10.20
N LEU A 202 -4.95 10.47 9.35
CA LEU A 202 -3.66 11.15 9.39
C LEU A 202 -3.84 12.65 9.18
N LYS A 203 -3.09 13.44 9.94
CA LYS A 203 -3.02 14.88 9.75
C LYS A 203 -2.13 15.20 8.54
N GLU A 204 -2.71 15.86 7.54
CA GLU A 204 -1.99 16.30 6.33
C GLU A 204 -0.96 17.39 6.71
N PRO A 205 0.35 17.21 6.46
CA PRO A 205 1.32 18.28 6.60
C PRO A 205 1.12 19.31 5.49
N ARG A 206 1.36 20.59 5.82
CA ARG A 206 1.33 21.67 4.81
C ARG A 206 2.46 21.45 3.81
N ARG A 207 2.18 21.64 2.53
CA ARG A 207 3.20 21.58 1.49
C ARG A 207 4.21 22.70 1.67
N ILE A 208 5.50 22.38 1.61
CA ILE A 208 6.57 23.37 1.76
C ILE A 208 6.55 24.39 0.62
N GLU A 209 6.22 23.98 -0.60
CA GLU A 209 6.05 24.86 -1.77
C GLU A 209 5.00 25.95 -1.54
N GLU A 210 3.84 25.60 -0.99
CA GLU A 210 2.78 26.56 -0.64
C GLU A 210 3.23 27.54 0.44
N GLN A 211 4.14 27.13 1.34
CA GLN A 211 4.71 28.01 2.37
C GLN A 211 5.69 29.04 1.79
N VAL A 212 6.46 28.66 0.77
CA VAL A 212 7.40 29.57 0.08
C VAL A 212 6.63 30.62 -0.67
N ASP A 213 5.60 30.24 -1.47
CA ASP A 213 4.79 31.18 -2.22
C ASP A 213 4.02 32.15 -1.32
N SER A 214 3.45 31.66 -0.21
CA SER A 214 2.74 32.53 0.75
C SER A 214 3.66 33.53 1.42
N ASN A 215 4.90 33.18 1.74
CA ASN A 215 5.88 34.08 2.31
C ASN A 215 6.35 35.15 1.30
N HIS A 216 6.52 34.80 0.04
CA HIS A 216 6.85 35.77 -1.02
C HIS A 216 5.72 36.75 -1.28
N LEU A 217 4.46 36.34 -1.16
CA LEU A 217 3.29 37.23 -1.31
C LEU A 217 3.14 38.18 -0.11
N VAL A 218 3.49 37.74 1.11
CA VAL A 218 3.49 38.58 2.32
C VAL A 218 4.62 39.60 2.26
N ASP A 219 5.81 39.19 1.82
CA ASP A 219 6.97 40.10 1.68
C ASP A 219 6.72 41.20 0.63
N ARG A 220 6.11 40.86 -0.50
CA ARG A 220 5.69 41.85 -1.50
C ARG A 220 4.65 42.83 -0.97
N LYS A 221 3.66 42.40 -0.18
CA LYS A 221 2.70 43.32 0.45
C LYS A 221 3.33 44.28 1.44
N ASN A 222 4.32 43.82 2.21
CA ASN A 222 5.02 44.66 3.17
C ASN A 222 5.93 45.71 2.48
N VAL A 223 6.51 45.38 1.33
CA VAL A 223 7.31 46.35 0.53
C VAL A 223 6.42 47.45 -0.06
N PHE A 224 5.15 47.16 -0.46
CA PHE A 224 4.21 48.15 -0.96
C PHE A 224 3.57 49.04 0.13
N LEU A 225 3.65 48.64 1.41
CA LEU A 225 3.12 49.44 2.55
C LEU A 225 4.14 50.43 3.12
N HIS A 226 5.40 50.37 2.68
CA HIS A 226 6.48 51.27 3.12
C HIS A 226 7.00 52.20 2.01
N LEU A 227 6.29 52.27 0.85
CA LEU A 227 6.45 53.27 -0.23
C LEU A 227 5.25 54.24 -0.24
#